data_77e5c0a201ad690bfdf8149c60fee243
#
_entry.id   77e5c0a201ad690bfdf8149c60fee243
#
_cell.length_a   1.000
_cell.length_b   1.000
_cell.length_c   1.000
_cell.angle_alpha   90.00
_cell.angle_beta   90.00
_cell.angle_gamma   90.00
#
_symmetry.space_group_name_H-M   'P 1'
#
loop_
_entity.id
_entity.type
_entity.pdbx_description
1 polymer ?
#
loop_
_entity_poly.entity_id
_entity_poly.type
_entity_poly.pdbx_seq_one_letter_code
_entity_poly.pdbx_strand_id
1 'polypeptide(L)'
;MWKKRCPSDTKLVLIGGGKIGVPLSVKSDVVDLGFVSPQDKYDACAASLLLCQPSQHESFSLVIMESWLCGRPVLVSGKCDVTKNFAVESGGGLYFSNYPEFERCVEYLRTHEDTGAQMGQNGGDYVRDNFAWPVIVERYRTYFEQLTGDGV
;
A
#
# COMPACT_ATOMS: atom_id res chain seq x y z
N MET A 1 18.89 2.36 -8.55
CA MET A 1 19.90 1.53 -7.85
C MET A 1 19.51 0.06 -7.79
N TRP A 2 18.31 -0.28 -7.34
CA TRP A 2 17.83 -1.67 -7.21
C TRP A 2 18.01 -2.49 -8.49
N LYS A 3 17.51 -2.03 -9.63
CA LYS A 3 17.65 -2.72 -10.94
C LYS A 3 19.07 -3.04 -11.38
N LYS A 4 20.06 -2.24 -10.95
CA LYS A 4 21.48 -2.52 -11.25
C LYS A 4 22.04 -3.67 -10.44
N ARG A 5 21.48 -3.92 -9.25
CA ARG A 5 21.93 -4.97 -8.32
C ARG A 5 21.11 -6.25 -8.45
N CYS A 6 19.81 -6.09 -8.73
CA CYS A 6 18.86 -7.18 -8.89
C CYS A 6 18.23 -7.11 -10.30
N PRO A 7 18.91 -7.61 -11.34
CA PRO A 7 18.35 -7.66 -12.69
C PRO A 7 17.06 -8.48 -12.69
N SER A 8 15.96 -7.88 -13.08
CA SER A 8 14.64 -8.52 -13.14
C SER A 8 13.77 -7.82 -14.17
N ASP A 9 12.69 -8.44 -14.59
CA ASP A 9 11.70 -7.84 -15.51
C ASP A 9 10.69 -6.93 -14.78
N THR A 10 10.81 -6.80 -13.46
CA THR A 10 9.94 -5.94 -12.65
C THR A 10 10.03 -4.49 -13.11
N LYS A 11 8.92 -3.83 -13.30
CA LYS A 11 8.80 -2.41 -13.66
C LYS A 11 8.27 -1.60 -12.49
N LEU A 12 8.64 -0.33 -12.44
CA LEU A 12 7.96 0.66 -11.62
C LEU A 12 6.82 1.27 -12.44
N VAL A 13 5.59 1.09 -12.00
CA VAL A 13 4.43 1.75 -12.60
C VAL A 13 4.05 2.94 -11.75
N LEU A 14 3.91 4.10 -12.38
CA LEU A 14 3.48 5.35 -11.75
C LEU A 14 2.09 5.69 -12.27
N ILE A 15 1.17 5.97 -11.34
CA ILE A 15 -0.21 6.36 -11.66
C ILE A 15 -0.53 7.64 -10.88
N GLY A 16 -1.01 8.65 -11.57
CA GLY A 16 -1.37 9.93 -10.99
C GLY A 16 -0.85 11.11 -11.78
N GLY A 17 -1.14 12.32 -11.27
CA GLY A 17 -0.67 13.55 -11.90
C GLY A 17 0.72 13.97 -11.44
N GLY A 18 1.34 14.81 -12.27
CA GLY A 18 2.64 15.37 -12.00
C GLY A 18 3.65 15.02 -13.08
N LYS A 19 4.84 15.63 -13.00
CA LYS A 19 5.98 15.29 -13.88
C LYS A 19 7.11 14.79 -13.01
N ILE A 20 7.54 13.58 -13.26
CA ILE A 20 8.70 12.99 -12.59
C ILE A 20 9.86 12.95 -13.58
N GLY A 21 10.98 13.53 -13.20
CA GLY A 21 12.21 13.43 -13.97
C GLY A 21 12.82 12.02 -13.84
N VAL A 22 12.51 11.13 -14.77
CA VAL A 22 13.08 9.79 -14.79
C VAL A 22 14.43 9.83 -15.49
N PRO A 23 15.54 9.44 -14.81
CA PRO A 23 16.85 9.36 -15.45
C PRO A 23 16.83 8.41 -16.65
N LEU A 24 17.50 8.80 -17.75
CA LEU A 24 17.56 8.00 -18.98
C LEU A 24 18.04 6.56 -18.74
N SER A 25 18.94 6.37 -17.78
CA SER A 25 19.51 5.05 -17.43
C SER A 25 18.52 4.04 -16.86
N VAL A 26 17.32 4.48 -16.45
CA VAL A 26 16.26 3.63 -15.87
C VAL A 26 14.92 3.86 -16.54
N LYS A 27 14.87 4.65 -17.62
CA LYS A 27 13.63 5.01 -18.29
C LYS A 27 12.86 3.80 -18.82
N SER A 28 13.56 2.78 -19.28
CA SER A 28 12.94 1.53 -19.74
C SER A 28 12.28 0.72 -18.62
N ASP A 29 12.62 0.99 -17.37
CA ASP A 29 12.10 0.29 -16.20
C ASP A 29 10.97 1.03 -15.48
N VAL A 30 10.61 2.21 -15.97
CA VAL A 30 9.53 3.04 -15.42
C VAL A 30 8.45 3.23 -16.46
N VAL A 31 7.22 2.90 -16.08
CA VAL A 31 6.02 3.12 -16.90
C VAL A 31 5.19 4.19 -16.19
N ASP A 32 5.11 5.37 -16.80
CA ASP A 32 4.29 6.48 -16.31
C ASP A 32 2.98 6.48 -17.09
N LEU A 33 1.89 6.13 -16.42
CA LEU A 33 0.55 6.06 -16.99
C LEU A 33 -0.22 7.37 -16.86
N GLY A 34 0.29 8.33 -16.07
CA GLY A 34 -0.44 9.56 -15.77
C GLY A 34 -1.77 9.29 -15.04
N PHE A 35 -2.77 10.12 -15.32
CA PHE A 35 -4.14 9.87 -14.83
C PHE A 35 -4.80 8.77 -15.67
N VAL A 36 -5.33 7.78 -14.98
CA VAL A 36 -6.09 6.66 -15.57
C VAL A 36 -7.49 6.60 -14.96
N SER A 37 -8.39 5.80 -15.54
CA SER A 37 -9.69 5.55 -14.94
C SER A 37 -9.56 4.83 -13.58
N PRO A 38 -10.55 4.94 -12.67
CA PRO A 38 -10.53 4.18 -11.42
C PRO A 38 -10.39 2.66 -11.66
N GLN A 39 -11.03 2.11 -12.68
CA GLN A 39 -10.91 0.69 -13.01
C GLN A 39 -9.49 0.32 -13.43
N ASP A 40 -8.88 1.09 -14.35
CA ASP A 40 -7.50 0.84 -14.78
C ASP A 40 -6.50 0.93 -13.62
N LYS A 41 -6.75 1.84 -12.65
CA LYS A 41 -5.94 1.93 -11.42
C LYS A 41 -6.03 0.64 -10.60
N TYR A 42 -7.24 0.11 -10.39
CA TYR A 42 -7.44 -1.12 -9.63
C TYR A 42 -6.90 -2.33 -10.37
N ASP A 43 -7.06 -2.40 -11.68
CA ASP A 43 -6.52 -3.48 -12.51
C ASP A 43 -4.98 -3.48 -12.48
N ALA A 44 -4.37 -2.30 -12.58
CA ALA A 44 -2.91 -2.17 -12.45
C ALA A 44 -2.43 -2.55 -11.04
N CYS A 45 -3.17 -2.16 -10.01
CA CYS A 45 -2.87 -2.56 -8.63
C CYS A 45 -2.96 -4.07 -8.47
N ALA A 46 -4.06 -4.69 -8.91
CA ALA A 46 -4.27 -6.14 -8.83
C ALA A 46 -3.23 -6.94 -9.62
N ALA A 47 -2.69 -6.38 -10.70
CA ALA A 47 -1.62 -6.99 -11.49
C ALA A 47 -0.21 -6.75 -10.90
N SER A 48 -0.06 -5.88 -9.90
CA SER A 48 1.24 -5.53 -9.35
C SER A 48 1.78 -6.59 -8.37
N LEU A 49 3.09 -6.58 -8.15
CA LEU A 49 3.73 -7.35 -7.08
C LEU A 49 3.39 -6.78 -5.70
N LEU A 50 3.42 -5.47 -5.57
CA LEU A 50 3.16 -4.73 -4.34
C LEU A 50 2.85 -3.26 -4.67
N LEU A 51 2.22 -2.56 -3.73
CA LEU A 51 2.18 -1.10 -3.70
C LEU A 51 3.34 -0.57 -2.87
N CYS A 52 4.14 0.34 -3.44
CA CYS A 52 5.17 1.06 -2.71
C CYS A 52 4.69 2.47 -2.35
N GLN A 53 4.55 2.76 -1.04
CA GLN A 53 4.20 4.09 -0.52
C GLN A 53 5.36 4.63 0.32
N PRO A 54 6.30 5.39 -0.29
CA PRO A 54 7.50 5.87 0.39
C PRO A 54 7.30 7.19 1.15
N SER A 55 6.08 7.71 1.20
CA SER A 55 5.75 8.97 1.88
C SER A 55 6.16 8.92 3.35
N GLN A 56 6.71 10.03 3.85
CA GLN A 56 7.06 10.17 5.27
C GLN A 56 5.94 10.89 6.06
N HIS A 57 4.94 11.43 5.37
CA HIS A 57 3.87 12.21 5.98
C HIS A 57 2.53 11.80 5.36
N GLU A 58 1.76 11.04 6.11
CA GLU A 58 0.41 10.60 5.75
C GLU A 58 -0.52 10.79 6.94
N SER A 59 -1.76 11.15 6.67
CA SER A 59 -2.82 11.17 7.68
C SER A 59 -3.57 9.85 7.76
N PHE A 60 -3.73 9.16 6.62
CA PHE A 60 -4.44 7.88 6.53
C PHE A 60 -3.89 6.98 5.41
N SER A 61 -3.69 7.52 4.20
CA SER A 61 -3.21 6.81 3.00
C SER A 61 -4.23 5.81 2.42
N LEU A 62 -5.25 6.34 1.75
CA LEU A 62 -6.28 5.52 1.06
C LEU A 62 -5.69 4.51 0.07
N VAL A 63 -4.58 4.85 -0.60
CA VAL A 63 -3.94 3.96 -1.58
C VAL A 63 -3.46 2.64 -0.99
N ILE A 64 -3.10 2.63 0.30
CA ILE A 64 -2.74 1.40 1.02
C ILE A 64 -3.97 0.50 1.17
N MET A 65 -5.09 1.07 1.59
CA MET A 65 -6.36 0.36 1.75
C MET A 65 -6.85 -0.20 0.40
N GLU A 66 -6.73 0.60 -0.66
CA GLU A 66 -7.05 0.17 -2.03
C GLU A 66 -6.16 -1.00 -2.50
N SER A 67 -4.86 -0.97 -2.19
CA SER A 67 -3.94 -2.06 -2.51
C SER A 67 -4.35 -3.37 -1.83
N TRP A 68 -4.68 -3.32 -0.56
CA TRP A 68 -5.15 -4.48 0.19
C TRP A 68 -6.48 -5.03 -0.34
N LEU A 69 -7.42 -4.16 -0.72
CA LEU A 69 -8.67 -4.59 -1.35
C LEU A 69 -8.44 -5.24 -2.73
N CYS A 70 -7.34 -4.92 -3.40
CA CYS A 70 -6.87 -5.63 -4.60
C CYS A 70 -6.05 -6.90 -4.28
N GLY A 71 -5.92 -7.29 -3.02
CA GLY A 71 -5.17 -8.46 -2.58
C GLY A 71 -3.65 -8.31 -2.68
N ARG A 72 -3.13 -7.07 -2.67
CA ARG A 72 -1.69 -6.81 -2.84
C ARG A 72 -1.05 -6.26 -1.59
N PRO A 73 0.15 -6.76 -1.22
CA PRO A 73 0.87 -6.27 -0.06
C PRO A 73 1.39 -4.85 -0.29
N VAL A 74 1.67 -4.15 0.81
CA VAL A 74 2.25 -2.82 0.76
C VAL A 74 3.69 -2.81 1.28
N LEU A 75 4.49 -1.90 0.72
CA LEU A 75 5.82 -1.58 1.21
C LEU A 75 5.87 -0.09 1.54
N VAL A 76 5.94 0.25 2.81
CA VAL A 76 5.76 1.62 3.29
C VAL A 76 7.02 2.19 3.94
N SER A 77 7.07 3.52 4.08
CA SER A 77 8.16 4.19 4.80
C SER A 77 8.07 3.93 6.30
N GLY A 78 9.13 3.40 6.89
CA GLY A 78 9.28 3.25 8.33
C GLY A 78 9.39 4.58 9.10
N LYS A 79 9.50 5.71 8.37
CA LYS A 79 9.52 7.07 8.94
C LYS A 79 8.13 7.70 9.04
N CYS A 80 7.11 7.04 8.54
CA CYS A 80 5.72 7.44 8.67
C CYS A 80 5.02 6.47 9.63
N ASP A 81 4.78 6.92 10.86
CA ASP A 81 4.16 6.06 11.88
C ASP A 81 2.77 5.58 11.47
N VAL A 82 1.97 6.41 10.80
CA VAL A 82 0.61 6.05 10.36
C VAL A 82 0.63 4.83 9.45
N THR A 83 1.37 4.87 8.35
CA THR A 83 1.40 3.79 7.36
C THR A 83 2.16 2.56 7.86
N LYS A 84 3.21 2.79 8.69
CA LYS A 84 3.93 1.71 9.36
C LYS A 84 3.03 0.95 10.33
N ASN A 85 2.27 1.67 11.17
CA ASN A 85 1.36 1.04 12.12
C ASN A 85 0.28 0.23 11.38
N PHE A 86 -0.32 0.77 10.32
CA PHE A 86 -1.25 0.01 9.49
C PHE A 86 -0.64 -1.28 8.93
N ALA A 87 0.60 -1.21 8.40
CA ALA A 87 1.25 -2.40 7.86
C ALA A 87 1.56 -3.46 8.93
N VAL A 88 1.94 -3.03 10.14
CA VAL A 88 2.24 -3.91 11.28
C VAL A 88 0.96 -4.51 11.88
N GLU A 89 -0.05 -3.69 12.17
CA GLU A 89 -1.31 -4.13 12.78
C GLU A 89 -2.09 -5.09 11.88
N SER A 90 -2.11 -4.80 10.58
CA SER A 90 -2.79 -5.67 9.63
C SER A 90 -2.00 -6.93 9.27
N GLY A 91 -0.68 -6.94 9.46
CA GLY A 91 0.20 -7.92 8.82
C GLY A 91 0.14 -7.86 7.27
N GLY A 92 -0.31 -6.72 6.71
CA GLY A 92 -0.59 -6.54 5.30
C GLY A 92 0.60 -6.07 4.46
N GLY A 93 1.79 -5.98 5.03
CA GLY A 93 2.95 -5.53 4.28
C GLY A 93 4.22 -5.37 5.11
N LEU A 94 5.21 -4.74 4.49
CA LEU A 94 6.52 -4.50 5.08
C LEU A 94 6.81 -3.00 5.15
N TYR A 95 7.79 -2.62 5.95
CA TYR A 95 8.29 -1.24 6.00
C TYR A 95 9.81 -1.19 5.88
N PHE A 96 10.33 -0.05 5.44
CA PHE A 96 11.76 0.20 5.29
C PHE A 96 12.12 1.58 5.81
N SER A 97 13.30 1.71 6.39
CA SER A 97 13.85 2.97 6.90
C SER A 97 15.02 3.50 6.07
N ASN A 98 15.60 2.64 5.23
CA ASN A 98 16.74 2.95 4.38
C ASN A 98 16.71 2.11 3.09
N TYR A 99 17.60 2.46 2.16
CA TYR A 99 17.65 1.79 0.87
C TYR A 99 17.99 0.29 0.93
N PRO A 100 18.96 -0.17 1.74
CA PRO A 100 19.22 -1.60 1.88
C PRO A 100 18.03 -2.42 2.38
N GLU A 101 17.23 -1.87 3.30
CA GLU A 101 15.98 -2.51 3.75
C GLU A 101 14.94 -2.55 2.63
N PHE A 102 14.73 -1.43 1.94
CA PHE A 102 13.86 -1.38 0.76
C PHE A 102 14.22 -2.47 -0.26
N GLU A 103 15.50 -2.58 -0.62
CA GLU A 103 16.00 -3.56 -1.58
C GLU A 103 15.68 -4.99 -1.14
N ARG A 104 15.90 -5.31 0.14
CA ARG A 104 15.61 -6.63 0.71
C ARG A 104 14.10 -6.91 0.74
N CYS A 105 13.28 -5.93 1.11
CA CYS A 105 11.82 -6.11 1.14
C CYS A 105 11.26 -6.40 -0.26
N VAL A 106 11.70 -5.65 -1.27
CA VAL A 106 11.26 -5.89 -2.66
C VAL A 106 11.70 -7.27 -3.12
N GLU A 107 12.96 -7.65 -2.88
CA GLU A 107 13.47 -8.96 -3.29
C GLU A 107 12.78 -10.09 -2.54
N TYR A 108 12.50 -9.91 -1.26
CA TYR A 108 11.76 -10.88 -0.46
C TYR A 108 10.36 -11.13 -1.03
N LEU A 109 9.57 -10.09 -1.26
CA LEU A 109 8.22 -10.23 -1.83
C LEU A 109 8.24 -10.78 -3.26
N ARG A 110 9.27 -10.48 -4.04
CA ARG A 110 9.45 -11.02 -5.38
C ARG A 110 9.73 -12.53 -5.39
N THR A 111 10.42 -13.04 -4.38
CA THR A 111 10.81 -14.46 -4.29
C THR A 111 9.88 -15.30 -3.41
N HIS A 112 8.95 -14.67 -2.69
CA HIS A 112 7.99 -15.31 -1.79
C HIS A 112 6.57 -14.84 -2.12
N GLU A 113 6.09 -15.22 -3.30
CA GLU A 113 4.79 -14.77 -3.82
C GLU A 113 3.62 -15.17 -2.90
N ASP A 114 3.66 -16.38 -2.34
CA ASP A 114 2.64 -16.86 -1.39
C ASP A 114 2.58 -15.97 -0.13
N THR A 115 3.74 -15.56 0.38
CA THR A 115 3.80 -14.63 1.53
C THR A 115 3.23 -13.27 1.17
N GLY A 116 3.55 -12.76 -0.03
CA GLY A 116 2.97 -11.52 -0.54
C GLY A 116 1.45 -11.59 -0.67
N ALA A 117 0.92 -12.69 -1.21
CA ALA A 117 -0.51 -12.93 -1.33
C ALA A 117 -1.19 -13.00 0.05
N GLN A 118 -0.59 -13.70 1.02
CA GLN A 118 -1.11 -13.76 2.38
C GLN A 118 -1.13 -12.38 3.06
N MET A 119 -0.08 -11.57 2.88
CA MET A 119 -0.06 -10.19 3.38
C MET A 119 -1.18 -9.35 2.74
N GLY A 120 -1.38 -9.46 1.43
CA GLY A 120 -2.49 -8.79 0.74
C GLY A 120 -3.85 -9.17 1.31
N GLN A 121 -4.06 -10.48 1.58
CA GLN A 121 -5.28 -10.98 2.20
C GLN A 121 -5.47 -10.41 3.62
N ASN A 122 -4.44 -10.49 4.46
CA ASN A 122 -4.47 -9.96 5.83
C ASN A 122 -4.86 -8.46 5.84
N GLY A 123 -4.25 -7.67 4.95
CA GLY A 123 -4.59 -6.25 4.81
C GLY A 123 -6.03 -6.05 4.35
N GLY A 124 -6.52 -6.87 3.41
CA GLY A 124 -7.90 -6.84 2.94
C GLY A 124 -8.91 -7.13 4.06
N ASP A 125 -8.63 -8.13 4.90
CA ASP A 125 -9.44 -8.45 6.08
C ASP A 125 -9.42 -7.28 7.07
N TYR A 126 -8.24 -6.74 7.36
CA TYR A 126 -8.11 -5.56 8.22
C TYR A 126 -8.95 -4.37 7.74
N VAL A 127 -8.97 -4.08 6.43
CA VAL A 127 -9.79 -3.00 5.87
C VAL A 127 -11.27 -3.29 6.06
N ARG A 128 -11.73 -4.49 5.77
CA ARG A 128 -13.14 -4.89 5.93
C ARG A 128 -13.60 -4.79 7.38
N ASP A 129 -12.76 -5.26 8.31
CA ASP A 129 -13.10 -5.33 9.74
C ASP A 129 -13.04 -3.96 10.43
N ASN A 130 -12.28 -3.01 9.89
CA ASN A 130 -12.06 -1.72 10.54
C ASN A 130 -12.66 -0.52 9.82
N PHE A 131 -12.82 -0.57 8.49
CA PHE A 131 -13.16 0.60 7.67
C PHE A 131 -14.36 0.39 6.76
N ALA A 132 -15.01 -0.78 6.76
CA ALA A 132 -16.27 -0.95 6.06
C ALA A 132 -17.35 -0.02 6.63
N TRP A 133 -18.22 0.52 5.77
CA TRP A 133 -19.27 1.45 6.17
C TRP A 133 -20.09 0.99 7.37
N PRO A 134 -20.57 -0.26 7.45
CA PRO A 134 -21.32 -0.73 8.63
C PRO A 134 -20.52 -0.59 9.94
N VAL A 135 -19.22 -0.89 9.91
CA VAL A 135 -18.33 -0.79 11.07
C VAL A 135 -18.16 0.67 11.50
N ILE A 136 -17.92 1.55 10.54
CA ILE A 136 -17.74 2.98 10.79
C ILE A 136 -19.05 3.59 11.36
N VAL A 137 -20.20 3.30 10.76
CA VAL A 137 -21.51 3.78 11.22
C VAL A 137 -21.78 3.32 12.64
N GLU A 138 -21.50 2.05 12.95
CA GLU A 138 -21.71 1.51 14.30
C GLU A 138 -20.81 2.18 15.35
N ARG A 139 -19.54 2.46 14.99
CA ARG A 139 -18.63 3.21 15.88
C ARG A 139 -19.15 4.62 16.18
N TYR A 140 -19.66 5.32 15.16
CA TYR A 140 -20.26 6.65 15.35
C TYR A 140 -21.52 6.59 16.20
N ARG A 141 -22.41 5.59 15.96
CA ARG A 141 -23.61 5.40 16.74
C ARG A 141 -23.28 5.22 18.23
N THR A 142 -22.40 4.26 18.53
CA THR A 142 -21.96 3.99 19.90
C THR A 142 -21.35 5.24 20.57
N TYR A 143 -20.55 5.98 19.83
CA TYR A 143 -19.94 7.21 20.33
C TYR A 143 -20.99 8.27 20.68
N PHE A 144 -21.99 8.49 19.83
CA PHE A 144 -23.05 9.45 20.09
C PHE A 144 -23.97 9.00 21.24
N GLU A 145 -24.29 7.72 21.34
CA GLU A 145 -25.05 7.17 22.48
C GLU A 145 -24.32 7.44 23.81
N GLN A 146 -23.02 7.26 23.86
CA GLN A 146 -22.21 7.59 25.04
C GLN A 146 -22.23 9.09 25.40
N LEU A 147 -22.25 9.97 24.40
CA LEU A 147 -22.28 11.43 24.63
C LEU A 147 -23.65 11.91 25.09
N THR A 148 -24.74 11.31 24.61
CA THR A 148 -26.10 11.74 24.91
C THR A 148 -26.62 11.15 26.23
N GLY A 149 -25.91 10.20 26.83
CA GLY A 149 -26.32 9.53 28.05
C GLY A 149 -27.48 8.55 27.88
N ASP A 150 -27.85 8.21 26.66
CA ASP A 150 -28.93 7.25 26.35
C ASP A 150 -28.43 5.79 26.37
N GLY A 151 -27.30 5.54 27.02
CA GLY A 151 -26.78 4.21 27.26
C GLY A 151 -27.37 3.60 28.53
N VAL A 152 -28.63 3.13 28.48
CA VAL A 152 -29.23 2.22 29.48
C VAL A 152 -29.62 0.92 28.80
#